data_d8b86d06d8c58603b47309e076424020
#
_entry.id   d8b86d06d8c58603b47309e076424020
#
_cell.length_a   1.000
_cell.length_b   1.000
_cell.length_c   1.000
_cell.angle_alpha   90.00
_cell.angle_beta   90.00
_cell.angle_gamma   90.00
#
_symmetry.space_group_name_H-M   'P 1'
#
loop_
_entity.id
_entity.type
_entity.pdbx_description
1 polymer ?
#
loop_
_entity_poly.entity_id
_entity_poly.type
_entity_poly.pdbx_seq_one_letter_code
_entity_poly.pdbx_strand_id
1 'polypeptide(L)'
;MARQLTPAELGAIAHLYRGEVYRSTIWRTRLDTTTNWSVITLGVALSITFSTRAASPVPLVLVGFLILFFLLLESRRYRYFNVWRARARWMEKHLYAPMLDDGDLRLEEGWQHTLARDYREPRYHIGLLRAVGRRLRNNYIWILMIQTIAYFGKIIIHPTPVAGVEELLQRAAVGPIPGELMVLGGVLYNGACIAIALTTLHLDRKKHRATSTAMG
;
A
#
# COMPACT_ATOMS: atom_id res chain seq x y z
N MET A 1 -45.76 7.13 4.92
CA MET A 1 -45.14 7.15 6.25
C MET A 1 -43.68 6.75 6.09
N ALA A 2 -42.72 7.60 6.41
CA ALA A 2 -41.32 7.26 6.43
C ALA A 2 -41.08 6.13 7.48
N ARG A 3 -40.39 5.07 7.10
CA ARG A 3 -40.05 3.96 8.00
C ARG A 3 -39.14 4.50 9.08
N GLN A 4 -39.54 4.41 10.34
CA GLN A 4 -38.67 4.69 11.48
C GLN A 4 -38.00 3.38 11.94
N LEU A 5 -36.72 3.46 12.30
CA LEU A 5 -36.00 2.34 12.89
C LEU A 5 -36.43 2.17 14.34
N THR A 6 -36.73 0.94 14.74
CA THR A 6 -37.01 0.58 16.13
C THR A 6 -35.74 0.66 16.98
N PRO A 7 -35.83 0.81 18.32
CA PRO A 7 -34.67 0.75 19.20
C PRO A 7 -33.85 -0.55 19.05
N ALA A 8 -34.50 -1.67 18.77
CA ALA A 8 -33.84 -2.96 18.54
C ALA A 8 -33.05 -2.95 17.23
N GLU A 9 -33.58 -2.36 16.14
CA GLU A 9 -32.88 -2.21 14.86
C GLU A 9 -31.68 -1.27 15.00
N LEU A 10 -31.82 -0.16 15.72
CA LEU A 10 -30.70 0.75 16.02
C LEU A 10 -29.61 0.05 16.83
N GLY A 11 -29.99 -0.75 17.83
CA GLY A 11 -29.05 -1.58 18.58
C GLY A 11 -28.29 -2.58 17.69
N ALA A 12 -29.00 -3.28 16.79
CA ALA A 12 -28.38 -4.21 15.84
C ALA A 12 -27.40 -3.49 14.89
N ILE A 13 -27.73 -2.31 14.37
CA ILE A 13 -26.86 -1.52 13.53
C ILE A 13 -25.62 -1.03 14.30
N ALA A 14 -25.78 -0.63 15.58
CA ALA A 14 -24.65 -0.24 16.41
C ALA A 14 -23.68 -1.40 16.66
N HIS A 15 -24.19 -2.64 16.86
CA HIS A 15 -23.35 -3.83 16.93
C HIS A 15 -22.65 -4.15 15.61
N LEU A 16 -23.35 -4.01 14.49
CA LEU A 16 -22.77 -4.16 13.15
C LEU A 16 -21.63 -3.17 12.92
N TYR A 17 -21.83 -1.90 13.25
CA TYR A 17 -20.80 -0.86 13.13
C TYR A 17 -19.55 -1.20 13.96
N ARG A 18 -19.71 -1.61 15.20
CA ARG A 18 -18.56 -2.06 16.02
C ARG A 18 -17.81 -3.21 15.37
N GLY A 19 -18.53 -4.17 14.76
CA GLY A 19 -17.94 -5.26 13.99
C GLY A 19 -17.13 -4.77 12.78
N GLU A 20 -17.63 -3.78 12.02
CA GLU A 20 -16.93 -3.21 10.88
C GLU A 20 -15.68 -2.43 11.29
N VAL A 21 -15.77 -1.61 12.34
CA VAL A 21 -14.62 -0.89 12.90
C VAL A 21 -13.54 -1.88 13.40
N TYR A 22 -13.94 -2.92 14.12
CA TYR A 22 -13.03 -3.95 14.62
C TYR A 22 -12.30 -4.68 13.47
N ARG A 23 -13.03 -5.11 12.44
CA ARG A 23 -12.43 -5.72 11.24
C ARG A 23 -11.48 -4.76 10.53
N SER A 24 -11.87 -3.50 10.37
CA SER A 24 -11.03 -2.46 9.78
C SER A 24 -9.72 -2.29 10.57
N THR A 25 -9.80 -2.27 11.89
CA THR A 25 -8.62 -2.15 12.77
C THR A 25 -7.69 -3.35 12.64
N ILE A 26 -8.21 -4.59 12.68
CA ILE A 26 -7.39 -5.79 12.49
C ILE A 26 -6.66 -5.76 11.14
N TRP A 27 -7.36 -5.41 10.06
CA TRP A 27 -6.74 -5.36 8.74
C TRP A 27 -5.69 -4.26 8.64
N ARG A 28 -5.89 -3.11 9.32
CA ARG A 28 -4.89 -2.05 9.43
C ARG A 28 -3.63 -2.55 10.13
N THR A 29 -3.77 -3.20 11.28
CA THR A 29 -2.62 -3.79 12.01
C THR A 29 -1.84 -4.77 11.14
N ARG A 30 -2.54 -5.61 10.36
CA ARG A 30 -1.87 -6.54 9.42
C ARG A 30 -1.10 -5.83 8.31
N LEU A 31 -1.56 -4.65 7.86
CA LEU A 31 -0.82 -3.83 6.90
C LEU A 31 0.46 -3.27 7.54
N ASP A 32 0.33 -2.67 8.72
CA ASP A 32 1.46 -2.08 9.44
C ASP A 32 2.53 -3.14 9.78
N THR A 33 2.10 -4.34 10.18
CA THR A 33 3.00 -5.49 10.42
C THR A 33 3.78 -5.86 9.16
N THR A 34 3.16 -5.86 7.97
CA THR A 34 3.86 -6.20 6.71
C THR A 34 4.90 -5.14 6.35
N THR A 35 4.57 -3.87 6.52
CA THR A 35 5.52 -2.76 6.33
C THR A 35 6.70 -2.88 7.30
N ASN A 36 6.44 -3.19 8.58
CA ASN A 36 7.49 -3.37 9.59
C ASN A 36 8.45 -4.51 9.20
N TRP A 37 7.95 -5.65 8.73
CA TRP A 37 8.79 -6.73 8.23
C TRP A 37 9.66 -6.30 7.04
N SER A 38 9.13 -5.47 6.13
CA SER A 38 9.92 -4.92 5.01
C SER A 38 11.10 -4.07 5.49
N VAL A 39 10.89 -3.25 6.53
CA VAL A 39 11.94 -2.40 7.12
C VAL A 39 12.96 -3.26 7.87
N ILE A 40 12.51 -4.22 8.68
CA ILE A 40 13.40 -5.12 9.44
C ILE A 40 14.29 -5.93 8.50
N THR A 41 13.73 -6.52 7.46
CA THR A 41 14.51 -7.33 6.50
C THR A 41 15.50 -6.48 5.71
N LEU A 42 15.15 -5.23 5.36
CA LEU A 42 16.10 -4.28 4.78
C LEU A 42 17.23 -3.95 5.76
N GLY A 43 16.91 -3.70 7.03
CA GLY A 43 17.92 -3.45 8.07
C GLY A 43 18.91 -4.60 8.23
N VAL A 44 18.43 -5.85 8.22
CA VAL A 44 19.28 -7.04 8.24
C VAL A 44 20.17 -7.11 6.99
N ALA A 45 19.62 -6.90 5.80
CA ALA A 45 20.38 -6.90 4.56
C ALA A 45 21.47 -5.81 4.55
N LEU A 46 21.16 -4.61 5.06
CA LEU A 46 22.13 -3.53 5.23
C LEU A 46 23.25 -3.94 6.19
N SER A 47 22.92 -4.50 7.35
CA SER A 47 23.89 -4.93 8.35
C SER A 47 24.87 -5.97 7.77
N ILE A 48 24.36 -6.95 7.00
CA ILE A 48 25.21 -7.97 6.35
C ILE A 48 26.07 -7.30 5.27
N THR A 49 25.49 -6.47 4.40
CA THR A 49 26.18 -5.86 3.26
C THR A 49 27.30 -4.90 3.70
N PHE A 50 27.11 -4.20 4.82
CA PHE A 50 28.08 -3.23 5.34
C PHE A 50 28.92 -3.76 6.52
N SER A 51 28.84 -5.05 6.84
CA SER A 51 29.64 -5.67 7.90
C SER A 51 31.15 -5.55 7.66
N THR A 52 31.57 -5.65 6.40
CA THR A 52 32.97 -5.47 5.98
C THR A 52 33.02 -4.72 4.64
N ARG A 53 34.19 -4.14 4.30
CA ARG A 53 34.41 -3.49 3.02
C ARG A 53 34.25 -4.47 1.83
N ALA A 54 34.66 -5.71 2.00
CA ALA A 54 34.62 -6.76 0.98
C ALA A 54 33.29 -7.53 0.93
N ALA A 55 32.35 -7.25 1.84
CA ALA A 55 31.05 -7.95 1.85
C ALA A 55 30.28 -7.71 0.54
N SER A 56 29.65 -8.77 0.03
CA SER A 56 28.89 -8.73 -1.22
C SER A 56 27.62 -7.86 -1.13
N PRO A 57 27.22 -7.17 -2.20
CA PRO A 57 25.94 -6.44 -2.29
C PRO A 57 24.72 -7.34 -2.52
N VAL A 58 24.91 -8.65 -2.72
CA VAL A 58 23.84 -9.64 -3.00
C VAL A 58 22.68 -9.59 -2.00
N PRO A 59 22.88 -9.44 -0.67
CA PRO A 59 21.75 -9.32 0.26
C PRO A 59 20.80 -8.16 -0.07
N LEU A 60 21.31 -7.02 -0.61
CA LEU A 60 20.49 -5.90 -1.02
C LEU A 60 19.67 -6.19 -2.29
N VAL A 61 20.17 -7.05 -3.18
CA VAL A 61 19.41 -7.51 -4.35
C VAL A 61 18.27 -8.43 -3.91
N LEU A 62 18.58 -9.42 -3.06
CA LEU A 62 17.60 -10.40 -2.56
C LEU A 62 16.48 -9.70 -1.76
N VAL A 63 16.82 -8.77 -0.89
CA VAL A 63 15.80 -8.02 -0.13
C VAL A 63 14.95 -7.16 -1.05
N GLY A 64 15.45 -6.68 -2.18
CA GLY A 64 14.67 -5.97 -3.19
C GLY A 64 13.49 -6.81 -3.71
N PHE A 65 13.71 -8.07 -4.05
CA PHE A 65 12.64 -9.01 -4.42
C PHE A 65 11.66 -9.26 -3.26
N LEU A 66 12.19 -9.40 -2.05
CA LEU A 66 11.36 -9.62 -0.86
C LEU A 66 10.47 -8.39 -0.57
N ILE A 67 10.99 -7.17 -0.75
CA ILE A 67 10.20 -5.93 -0.62
C ILE A 67 9.06 -5.88 -1.64
N LEU A 68 9.28 -6.30 -2.90
CA LEU A 68 8.20 -6.41 -3.89
C LEU A 68 7.15 -7.43 -3.46
N PHE A 69 7.57 -8.56 -2.94
CA PHE A 69 6.65 -9.57 -2.43
C PHE A 69 5.80 -9.02 -1.28
N PHE A 70 6.39 -8.31 -0.31
CA PHE A 70 5.67 -7.64 0.76
C PHE A 70 4.72 -6.57 0.23
N LEU A 71 5.14 -5.77 -0.75
CA LEU A 71 4.28 -4.78 -1.42
C LEU A 71 3.03 -5.43 -2.04
N LEU A 72 3.19 -6.56 -2.72
CA LEU A 72 2.06 -7.30 -3.33
C LEU A 72 1.13 -7.88 -2.26
N LEU A 73 1.68 -8.52 -1.23
CA LEU A 73 0.89 -9.03 -0.10
C LEU A 73 0.10 -7.92 0.59
N GLU A 74 0.76 -6.80 0.89
CA GLU A 74 0.14 -5.65 1.54
C GLU A 74 -0.93 -5.01 0.65
N SER A 75 -0.71 -4.93 -0.65
CA SER A 75 -1.69 -4.42 -1.61
C SER A 75 -2.95 -5.28 -1.69
N ARG A 76 -2.81 -6.61 -1.61
CA ARG A 76 -3.95 -7.53 -1.50
C ARG A 76 -4.71 -7.29 -0.18
N ARG A 77 -4.02 -7.21 0.95
CA ARG A 77 -4.60 -6.92 2.27
C ARG A 77 -5.27 -5.55 2.32
N TYR A 78 -4.68 -4.54 1.67
CA TYR A 78 -5.23 -3.19 1.57
C TYR A 78 -6.60 -3.15 0.86
N ARG A 79 -6.85 -4.05 -0.09
CA ARG A 79 -8.17 -4.18 -0.74
C ARG A 79 -9.24 -4.64 0.25
N TYR A 80 -8.93 -5.62 1.10
CA TYR A 80 -9.84 -6.06 2.18
C TYR A 80 -10.09 -4.93 3.18
N PHE A 81 -9.03 -4.30 3.68
CA PHE A 81 -9.13 -3.15 4.56
C PHE A 81 -10.07 -2.06 4.01
N ASN A 82 -9.96 -1.74 2.72
CA ASN A 82 -10.83 -0.74 2.08
C ASN A 82 -12.31 -1.11 2.09
N VAL A 83 -12.68 -2.38 1.99
CA VAL A 83 -14.10 -2.81 2.06
C VAL A 83 -14.67 -2.48 3.44
N TRP A 84 -14.00 -2.94 4.49
CA TRP A 84 -14.46 -2.74 5.87
C TRP A 84 -14.47 -1.26 6.26
N ARG A 85 -13.41 -0.54 5.91
CA ARG A 85 -13.33 0.90 6.12
C ARG A 85 -14.43 1.68 5.38
N ALA A 86 -14.76 1.29 4.17
CA ALA A 86 -15.81 1.95 3.39
C ALA A 86 -17.19 1.76 4.01
N ARG A 87 -17.51 0.56 4.51
CA ARG A 87 -18.76 0.26 5.22
C ARG A 87 -18.88 1.06 6.51
N ALA A 88 -17.84 1.06 7.34
CA ALA A 88 -17.82 1.86 8.56
C ALA A 88 -18.05 3.34 8.24
N ARG A 89 -17.30 3.89 7.27
CA ARG A 89 -17.41 5.28 6.85
C ARG A 89 -18.77 5.63 6.25
N TRP A 90 -19.41 4.67 5.56
CA TRP A 90 -20.77 4.83 5.04
C TRP A 90 -21.79 4.99 6.16
N MET A 91 -21.70 4.15 7.20
CA MET A 91 -22.55 4.26 8.39
C MET A 91 -22.27 5.55 9.19
N GLU A 92 -21.02 5.95 9.33
CA GLU A 92 -20.66 7.22 9.96
C GLU A 92 -21.34 8.40 9.26
N LYS A 93 -21.26 8.43 7.92
CA LYS A 93 -21.76 9.54 7.11
C LYS A 93 -23.29 9.60 7.07
N HIS A 94 -23.96 8.45 6.93
CA HIS A 94 -25.39 8.40 6.61
C HIS A 94 -26.28 8.01 7.79
N LEU A 95 -25.71 7.49 8.88
CA LEU A 95 -26.45 7.17 10.09
C LEU A 95 -26.02 8.04 11.27
N TYR A 96 -24.73 7.96 11.65
CA TYR A 96 -24.27 8.59 12.88
C TYR A 96 -24.18 10.12 12.76
N ALA A 97 -23.66 10.66 11.65
CA ALA A 97 -23.57 12.11 11.47
C ALA A 97 -24.94 12.79 11.46
N PRO A 98 -25.96 12.34 10.67
CA PRO A 98 -27.30 12.90 10.74
C PRO A 98 -27.97 12.73 12.12
N MET A 99 -27.77 11.57 12.76
CA MET A 99 -28.32 11.33 14.10
C MET A 99 -27.77 12.32 15.14
N LEU A 100 -26.51 12.74 15.00
CA LEU A 100 -25.86 13.70 15.89
C LEU A 100 -26.17 15.16 15.55
N ASP A 101 -26.53 15.44 14.29
CA ASP A 101 -26.80 16.78 13.78
C ASP A 101 -28.24 17.23 14.12
N ASP A 102 -29.23 16.51 13.63
CA ASP A 102 -30.66 16.87 13.74
C ASP A 102 -31.57 15.72 14.23
N GLY A 103 -31.02 14.53 14.42
CA GLY A 103 -31.76 13.32 14.80
C GLY A 103 -32.51 12.64 13.66
N ASP A 104 -32.48 13.22 12.45
CA ASP A 104 -33.13 12.64 11.27
C ASP A 104 -32.20 11.66 10.55
N LEU A 105 -32.59 10.40 10.51
CA LEU A 105 -31.81 9.32 9.91
C LEU A 105 -31.87 9.30 8.37
N ARG A 106 -32.66 10.18 7.75
CA ARG A 106 -32.78 10.33 6.28
C ARG A 106 -32.96 9.00 5.54
N LEU A 107 -33.81 8.15 6.08
CA LEU A 107 -34.05 6.80 5.52
C LEU A 107 -34.65 6.83 4.12
N GLU A 108 -35.34 7.91 3.75
CA GLU A 108 -35.89 8.16 2.42
C GLU A 108 -34.81 8.30 1.33
N GLU A 109 -33.58 8.71 1.70
CA GLU A 109 -32.44 8.76 0.77
C GLU A 109 -31.94 7.37 0.34
N GLY A 110 -32.45 6.30 0.96
CA GLY A 110 -32.16 4.93 0.56
C GLY A 110 -30.71 4.46 0.78
N TRP A 111 -29.95 5.15 1.63
CA TRP A 111 -28.55 4.83 1.93
C TRP A 111 -28.35 3.39 2.44
N GLN A 112 -29.33 2.86 3.16
CA GLN A 112 -29.37 1.49 3.68
C GLN A 112 -29.39 0.45 2.56
N HIS A 113 -30.01 0.75 1.40
CA HIS A 113 -30.02 -0.17 0.26
C HIS A 113 -28.64 -0.32 -0.38
N THR A 114 -27.84 0.74 -0.39
CA THR A 114 -26.46 0.69 -0.88
C THR A 114 -25.59 -0.18 0.04
N LEU A 115 -25.73 0.00 1.35
CA LEU A 115 -25.02 -0.83 2.34
C LEU A 115 -25.47 -2.30 2.27
N ALA A 116 -26.78 -2.56 2.21
CA ALA A 116 -27.34 -3.90 2.09
C ALA A 116 -26.89 -4.63 0.82
N ARG A 117 -26.78 -3.91 -0.30
CA ARG A 117 -26.25 -4.47 -1.56
C ARG A 117 -24.78 -4.85 -1.43
N ASP A 118 -23.96 -4.02 -0.78
CA ASP A 118 -22.53 -4.32 -0.57
C ASP A 118 -22.32 -5.52 0.37
N TYR A 119 -23.26 -5.79 1.29
CA TYR A 119 -23.25 -7.01 2.11
C TYR A 119 -23.67 -8.26 1.34
N ARG A 120 -24.66 -8.15 0.45
CA ARG A 120 -25.12 -9.28 -0.39
C ARG A 120 -24.12 -9.64 -1.48
N GLU A 121 -23.46 -8.62 -2.06
CA GLU A 121 -22.50 -8.77 -3.15
C GLU A 121 -21.19 -8.07 -2.80
N PRO A 122 -20.37 -8.65 -1.91
CA PRO A 122 -19.13 -8.01 -1.48
C PRO A 122 -18.15 -7.89 -2.66
N ARG A 123 -17.74 -6.66 -2.98
CA ARG A 123 -16.80 -6.36 -4.06
C ARG A 123 -15.65 -5.50 -3.55
N TYR A 124 -14.49 -5.65 -4.16
CA TYR A 124 -13.38 -4.76 -3.86
C TYR A 124 -13.64 -3.35 -4.44
N HIS A 125 -13.59 -2.34 -3.60
CA HIS A 125 -13.80 -0.95 -4.00
C HIS A 125 -12.58 -0.35 -4.72
N ILE A 126 -11.44 -1.04 -4.70
CA ILE A 126 -10.20 -0.64 -5.36
C ILE A 126 -9.58 -1.82 -6.13
N GLY A 127 -9.15 -1.57 -7.37
CA GLY A 127 -8.41 -2.54 -8.18
C GLY A 127 -7.00 -2.78 -7.63
N LEU A 128 -6.41 -3.96 -7.91
CA LEU A 128 -5.11 -4.35 -7.38
C LEU A 128 -4.01 -3.35 -7.77
N LEU A 129 -3.93 -2.94 -9.03
CA LEU A 129 -2.93 -1.98 -9.50
C LEU A 129 -2.99 -0.64 -8.76
N ARG A 130 -4.20 -0.13 -8.50
CA ARG A 130 -4.37 1.09 -7.69
C ARG A 130 -3.96 0.88 -6.23
N ALA A 131 -4.24 -0.31 -5.67
CA ALA A 131 -3.80 -0.66 -4.33
C ALA A 131 -2.27 -0.69 -4.24
N VAL A 132 -1.59 -1.35 -5.20
CA VAL A 132 -0.12 -1.36 -5.33
C VAL A 132 0.41 0.07 -5.41
N GLY A 133 -0.10 0.90 -6.31
CA GLY A 133 0.36 2.27 -6.45
C GLY A 133 0.18 3.13 -5.20
N ARG A 134 -0.93 2.98 -4.48
CA ARG A 134 -1.15 3.69 -3.20
C ARG A 134 -0.18 3.24 -2.12
N ARG A 135 0.03 1.92 -1.96
CA ARG A 135 0.98 1.40 -0.96
C ARG A 135 2.41 1.77 -1.32
N LEU A 136 2.75 1.70 -2.61
CA LEU A 136 4.05 2.12 -3.12
C LEU A 136 4.35 3.57 -2.74
N ARG A 137 3.45 4.51 -3.09
CA ARG A 137 3.64 5.95 -2.79
C ARG A 137 3.69 6.27 -1.29
N ASN A 138 2.87 5.60 -0.49
CA ASN A 138 2.74 5.97 0.92
C ASN A 138 3.87 5.40 1.79
N ASN A 139 4.31 4.17 1.52
CA ASN A 139 5.22 3.45 2.40
C ASN A 139 6.48 2.95 1.67
N TYR A 140 6.31 2.27 0.53
CA TYR A 140 7.38 1.50 -0.09
C TYR A 140 8.38 2.35 -0.87
N ILE A 141 8.01 3.54 -1.33
CA ILE A 141 8.93 4.43 -2.07
C ILE A 141 10.18 4.74 -1.26
N TRP A 142 10.04 5.00 0.03
CA TRP A 142 11.15 5.28 0.94
C TRP A 142 12.03 4.06 1.17
N ILE A 143 11.42 2.88 1.35
CA ILE A 143 12.12 1.61 1.55
C ILE A 143 12.96 1.28 0.31
N LEU A 144 12.37 1.41 -0.89
CA LEU A 144 13.05 1.17 -2.16
C LEU A 144 14.15 2.20 -2.44
N MET A 145 13.92 3.46 -2.07
CA MET A 145 14.93 4.51 -2.22
C MET A 145 16.16 4.22 -1.34
N ILE A 146 15.95 3.87 -0.07
CA ILE A 146 17.05 3.51 0.84
C ILE A 146 17.81 2.27 0.32
N GLN A 147 17.10 1.23 -0.10
CA GLN A 147 17.70 0.03 -0.68
C GLN A 147 18.53 0.34 -1.92
N THR A 148 18.02 1.18 -2.81
CA THR A 148 18.71 1.57 -4.05
C THR A 148 19.97 2.40 -3.76
N ILE A 149 19.85 3.41 -2.87
CA ILE A 149 21.01 4.21 -2.45
C ILE A 149 22.08 3.33 -1.80
N ALA A 150 21.67 2.41 -0.93
CA ALA A 150 22.59 1.50 -0.27
C ALA A 150 23.31 0.57 -1.26
N TYR A 151 22.57 0.02 -2.25
CA TYR A 151 23.16 -0.82 -3.30
C TYR A 151 24.19 -0.06 -4.12
N PHE A 152 23.85 1.07 -4.68
CA PHE A 152 24.78 1.88 -5.46
C PHE A 152 25.91 2.45 -4.62
N GLY A 153 25.63 2.89 -3.39
CA GLY A 153 26.66 3.32 -2.44
C GLY A 153 27.68 2.22 -2.17
N LYS A 154 27.21 0.97 -1.97
CA LYS A 154 28.11 -0.18 -1.74
C LYS A 154 29.04 -0.41 -2.92
N ILE A 155 28.54 -0.50 -4.15
CA ILE A 155 29.37 -0.79 -5.33
C ILE A 155 30.28 0.37 -5.77
N ILE A 156 29.88 1.63 -5.45
CA ILE A 156 30.68 2.81 -5.79
C ILE A 156 31.82 3.03 -4.79
N ILE A 157 31.56 2.83 -3.49
CA ILE A 157 32.51 3.25 -2.45
C ILE A 157 33.37 2.09 -1.98
N HIS A 158 32.88 0.85 -2.02
CA HIS A 158 33.56 -0.30 -1.43
C HIS A 158 34.00 -1.35 -2.45
N PRO A 159 35.19 -2.01 -2.23
CA PRO A 159 36.11 -1.84 -1.09
C PRO A 159 36.92 -0.53 -1.13
N THR A 160 37.06 0.06 -2.31
CA THR A 160 37.70 1.35 -2.62
C THR A 160 36.79 2.14 -3.55
N PRO A 161 36.87 3.47 -3.62
CA PRO A 161 36.12 4.23 -4.61
C PRO A 161 36.39 3.73 -6.04
N VAL A 162 35.35 3.60 -6.87
CA VAL A 162 35.50 3.13 -8.26
C VAL A 162 36.27 4.15 -9.11
N ALA A 163 37.17 3.66 -9.96
CA ALA A 163 37.92 4.51 -10.88
C ALA A 163 37.17 4.77 -12.20
N GLY A 164 36.15 3.98 -12.54
CA GLY A 164 35.41 4.15 -13.80
C GLY A 164 34.20 3.21 -13.91
N VAL A 165 33.46 3.35 -15.02
CA VAL A 165 32.22 2.61 -15.30
C VAL A 165 32.47 1.11 -15.42
N GLU A 166 33.59 0.70 -16.02
CA GLU A 166 33.93 -0.71 -16.19
C GLU A 166 34.10 -1.41 -14.85
N GLU A 167 34.79 -0.80 -13.91
CA GLU A 167 34.96 -1.32 -12.56
C GLU A 167 33.61 -1.37 -11.80
N LEU A 168 32.75 -0.37 -11.99
CA LEU A 168 31.40 -0.36 -11.42
C LEU A 168 30.59 -1.57 -11.92
N LEU A 169 30.64 -1.85 -13.21
CA LEU A 169 29.93 -3.00 -13.79
C LEU A 169 30.50 -4.32 -13.28
N GLN A 170 31.83 -4.47 -13.16
CA GLN A 170 32.44 -5.64 -12.57
C GLN A 170 32.00 -5.86 -11.13
N ARG A 171 31.90 -4.80 -10.32
CA ARG A 171 31.44 -4.88 -8.94
C ARG A 171 29.93 -5.15 -8.79
N ALA A 172 29.15 -4.78 -9.79
CA ALA A 172 27.71 -5.04 -9.84
C ALA A 172 27.40 -6.51 -10.22
N ALA A 173 28.34 -7.25 -10.78
CA ALA A 173 28.14 -8.65 -11.16
C ALA A 173 27.81 -9.53 -9.96
N VAL A 174 26.90 -10.50 -10.15
CA VAL A 174 26.44 -11.42 -9.12
C VAL A 174 26.53 -12.85 -9.64
N GLY A 175 27.53 -13.62 -9.19
CA GLY A 175 27.77 -14.98 -9.66
C GLY A 175 27.94 -15.01 -11.18
N PRO A 176 27.15 -15.79 -11.93
CA PRO A 176 27.22 -15.86 -13.38
C PRO A 176 26.55 -14.68 -14.11
N ILE A 177 25.90 -13.76 -13.39
CA ILE A 177 25.14 -12.64 -13.98
C ILE A 177 26.08 -11.46 -14.18
N PRO A 178 26.28 -10.98 -15.43
CA PRO A 178 27.09 -9.81 -15.71
C PRO A 178 26.55 -8.53 -15.06
N GLY A 179 27.45 -7.61 -14.70
CA GLY A 179 27.08 -6.38 -14.01
C GLY A 179 26.18 -5.47 -14.82
N GLU A 180 26.31 -5.47 -16.14
CA GLU A 180 25.46 -4.72 -17.07
C GLU A 180 23.99 -5.14 -16.91
N LEU A 181 23.73 -6.44 -16.82
CA LEU A 181 22.38 -6.99 -16.62
C LEU A 181 21.85 -6.65 -15.21
N MET A 182 22.72 -6.65 -14.21
CA MET A 182 22.33 -6.27 -12.84
C MET A 182 21.95 -4.78 -12.76
N VAL A 183 22.75 -3.90 -13.36
CA VAL A 183 22.44 -2.46 -13.40
C VAL A 183 21.18 -2.19 -14.23
N LEU A 184 21.06 -2.79 -15.41
CA LEU A 184 19.86 -2.69 -16.24
C LEU A 184 18.62 -3.19 -15.49
N GLY A 185 18.70 -4.34 -14.83
CA GLY A 185 17.65 -4.89 -13.99
C GLY A 185 17.24 -3.92 -12.88
N GLY A 186 18.20 -3.30 -12.21
CA GLY A 186 17.97 -2.27 -11.20
C GLY A 186 17.26 -1.02 -11.73
N VAL A 187 17.65 -0.55 -12.93
CA VAL A 187 17.01 0.58 -13.61
C VAL A 187 15.57 0.23 -14.00
N LEU A 188 15.34 -0.94 -14.58
CA LEU A 188 13.99 -1.41 -14.95
C LEU A 188 13.11 -1.61 -13.71
N TYR A 189 13.65 -2.17 -12.65
CA TYR A 189 12.97 -2.38 -11.38
C TYR A 189 12.48 -1.05 -10.77
N ASN A 190 13.37 -0.08 -10.61
CA ASN A 190 13.01 1.23 -10.06
C ASN A 190 12.11 2.03 -11.03
N GLY A 191 12.40 1.98 -12.33
CA GLY A 191 11.59 2.61 -13.37
C GLY A 191 10.15 2.10 -13.39
N ALA A 192 9.94 0.78 -13.28
CA ALA A 192 8.61 0.17 -13.19
C ALA A 192 7.86 0.62 -11.92
N CYS A 193 8.54 0.67 -10.77
CA CYS A 193 7.95 1.18 -9.52
C CYS A 193 7.52 2.64 -9.66
N ILE A 194 8.36 3.50 -10.23
CA ILE A 194 8.05 4.91 -10.47
C ILE A 194 6.88 5.04 -11.46
N ALA A 195 6.89 4.29 -12.56
CA ALA A 195 5.81 4.30 -13.54
C ALA A 195 4.46 3.89 -12.93
N ILE A 196 4.42 2.84 -12.11
CA ILE A 196 3.22 2.41 -11.38
C ILE A 196 2.76 3.51 -10.40
N ALA A 197 3.68 4.12 -9.67
CA ALA A 197 3.36 5.19 -8.73
C ALA A 197 2.72 6.39 -9.44
N LEU A 198 3.29 6.85 -10.54
CA LEU A 198 2.81 8.02 -11.30
C LEU A 198 1.50 7.75 -12.03
N THR A 199 1.37 6.61 -12.72
CA THR A 199 0.14 6.25 -13.45
C THR A 199 -1.04 6.12 -12.50
N THR A 200 -0.85 5.45 -11.36
CA THR A 200 -1.92 5.29 -10.37
C THR A 200 -2.26 6.60 -9.66
N LEU A 201 -1.29 7.51 -9.46
CA LEU A 201 -1.54 8.85 -8.95
C LEU A 201 -2.43 9.65 -9.93
N HIS A 202 -2.11 9.60 -11.22
CA HIS A 202 -2.89 10.26 -12.25
C HIS A 202 -4.34 9.73 -12.31
N LEU A 203 -4.50 8.40 -12.25
CA LEU A 203 -5.83 7.77 -12.21
C LEU A 203 -6.64 8.14 -10.95
N ASP A 204 -5.98 8.26 -9.79
CA ASP A 204 -6.63 8.69 -8.56
C ASP A 204 -7.08 10.16 -8.66
N ARG A 205 -6.24 11.05 -9.19
CA ARG A 205 -6.59 12.48 -9.39
C ARG A 205 -7.76 12.67 -10.37
N LYS A 206 -7.78 11.94 -11.49
CA LYS A 206 -8.92 11.98 -12.43
C LYS A 206 -10.23 11.58 -11.76
N LYS A 207 -10.23 10.52 -10.95
CA LYS A 207 -11.43 10.06 -10.24
C LYS A 207 -11.92 11.12 -9.24
N HIS A 208 -11.03 11.76 -8.48
CA HIS A 208 -11.42 12.82 -7.53
C HIS A 208 -12.03 14.02 -8.24
N ARG A 209 -11.46 14.47 -9.36
CA ARG A 209 -12.03 15.58 -10.16
C ARG A 209 -13.43 15.24 -10.68
N ALA A 210 -13.63 14.05 -11.25
CA ALA A 210 -14.94 13.63 -11.74
C ALA A 210 -16.00 13.55 -10.63
N THR A 211 -15.62 13.15 -9.41
CA THR A 211 -16.54 13.10 -8.27
C THR A 211 -16.85 14.51 -7.72
N SER A 212 -15.89 15.42 -7.74
CA SER A 212 -16.07 16.82 -7.34
C SER A 212 -16.97 17.59 -8.32
N THR A 213 -16.86 17.32 -9.62
CA THR A 213 -17.70 17.96 -10.66
C THR A 213 -19.14 17.44 -10.66
N ALA A 214 -19.37 16.23 -10.14
CA ALA A 214 -20.70 15.62 -10.03
C ALA A 214 -21.47 16.05 -8.76
N MET A 215 -20.85 16.80 -7.86
CA MET A 215 -21.45 17.34 -6.63
C MET A 215 -21.59 18.87 -6.67
N GLY A 216 -21.30 19.55 -7.78
CA GLY A 216 -21.62 20.93 -8.09
C GLY A 216 -22.72 20.98 -9.12
#